data_aede9a27bce95b17c3b96ae72b16583a
#
_entry.id   aede9a27bce95b17c3b96ae72b16583a
#
_cell.length_a   1.000
_cell.length_b   1.000
_cell.length_c   1.000
_cell.angle_alpha   90.00
_cell.angle_beta   90.00
_cell.angle_gamma   90.00
#
_symmetry.space_group_name_H-M   'P 1'
#
loop_
_entity.id
_entity.type
_entity.pdbx_description
1 polymer ?
#
loop_
_entity_poly.entity_id
_entity_poly.type
_entity_poly.pdbx_seq_one_letter_code
_entity_poly.pdbx_strand_id
1 'polypeptide(L)'
;LCTGGMSVDPDDRTPGAIKNTGARIVSYGAPVLPGAMFLLAYFEDGTPVMGLPGCVMYAKATVFDLILPRMAAGIKIERRDIIRMGHGGLCLGCKECHYPVCPFGKEA
;
A
#
# COMPACT_ATOMS: atom_id res chain seq x y z
N LEU A 1 -5.33 0.72 -10.44
CA LEU A 1 -5.72 0.56 -9.04
C LEU A 1 -6.83 -0.47 -8.91
N CYS A 2 -6.71 -1.37 -7.96
CA CYS A 2 -7.71 -2.40 -7.68
C CYS A 2 -8.27 -2.21 -6.28
N THR A 3 -9.58 -2.20 -6.13
CA THR A 3 -10.27 -2.07 -4.85
C THR A 3 -11.18 -3.27 -4.59
N GLY A 4 -11.41 -3.58 -3.31
CA GLY A 4 -12.22 -4.73 -2.91
C GLY A 4 -11.48 -6.05 -3.00
N GLY A 5 -11.89 -7.03 -2.22
CA GLY A 5 -11.34 -8.38 -2.26
C GLY A 5 -9.88 -8.50 -1.85
N MET A 6 -9.37 -7.59 -1.03
CA MET A 6 -7.94 -7.54 -0.67
C MET A 6 -7.63 -8.17 0.67
N SER A 7 -8.62 -8.59 1.46
CA SER A 7 -8.36 -9.17 2.77
C SER A 7 -8.04 -10.67 2.68
N VAL A 8 -7.88 -11.32 3.85
CA VAL A 8 -7.57 -12.75 3.93
C VAL A 8 -8.82 -13.64 3.88
N ASP A 9 -9.99 -13.06 3.71
CA ASP A 9 -11.24 -13.81 3.57
C ASP A 9 -11.16 -14.71 2.31
N PRO A 10 -11.60 -15.98 2.36
CA PRO A 10 -11.58 -16.85 1.18
C PRO A 10 -12.34 -16.31 -0.03
N ASP A 11 -13.33 -15.43 0.17
CA ASP A 11 -14.06 -14.79 -0.92
C ASP A 11 -13.32 -13.62 -1.54
N ASP A 12 -12.23 -13.14 -0.91
CA ASP A 12 -11.42 -12.03 -1.40
C ASP A 12 -10.37 -12.54 -2.37
N ARG A 13 -10.60 -12.34 -3.67
CA ARG A 13 -9.81 -12.93 -4.76
C ARG A 13 -8.96 -11.96 -5.56
N THR A 14 -8.95 -10.68 -5.18
CA THR A 14 -8.23 -9.66 -5.94
C THR A 14 -6.72 -9.94 -5.99
N PRO A 15 -6.03 -10.35 -4.91
CA PRO A 15 -4.59 -10.67 -5.01
C PRO A 15 -4.30 -11.80 -6.02
N GLY A 16 -5.10 -12.85 -6.01
CA GLY A 16 -4.96 -13.95 -6.98
C GLY A 16 -5.21 -13.51 -8.40
N ALA A 17 -6.22 -12.66 -8.61
CA ALA A 17 -6.51 -12.11 -9.92
C ALA A 17 -5.34 -11.27 -10.46
N ILE A 18 -4.74 -10.44 -9.61
CA ILE A 18 -3.56 -9.65 -9.98
C ILE A 18 -2.40 -10.57 -10.39
N LYS A 19 -2.13 -11.60 -9.61
CA LYS A 19 -1.09 -12.59 -9.91
C LYS A 19 -1.34 -13.26 -11.26
N ASN A 20 -2.59 -13.59 -11.55
CA ASN A 20 -2.97 -14.26 -12.79
C ASN A 20 -2.85 -13.38 -14.04
N THR A 21 -2.73 -12.06 -13.89
CA THR A 21 -2.48 -11.16 -15.03
C THR A 21 -1.05 -11.24 -15.56
N GLY A 22 -0.16 -11.96 -14.85
CA GLY A 22 1.26 -12.01 -15.18
C GLY A 22 2.08 -10.90 -14.52
N ALA A 23 1.47 -10.03 -13.73
CA ALA A 23 2.20 -9.02 -12.97
C ALA A 23 3.08 -9.68 -11.90
N ARG A 24 4.29 -9.13 -11.73
CA ARG A 24 5.20 -9.59 -10.68
C ARG A 24 4.86 -8.90 -9.38
N ILE A 25 4.42 -9.66 -8.40
CA ILE A 25 4.09 -9.13 -7.08
C ILE A 25 5.39 -8.78 -6.33
N VAL A 26 5.54 -7.50 -6.00
CA VAL A 26 6.66 -6.98 -5.20
C VAL A 26 6.40 -7.24 -3.73
N SER A 27 5.20 -6.92 -3.27
CA SER A 27 4.78 -7.13 -1.88
C SER A 27 3.27 -7.25 -1.79
N TYR A 28 2.81 -8.18 -0.98
CA TYR A 28 1.43 -8.23 -0.54
C TYR A 28 1.44 -8.17 0.98
N GLY A 29 1.03 -7.03 1.50
CA GLY A 29 1.18 -6.68 2.89
C GLY A 29 2.24 -5.59 3.11
N ALA A 30 2.05 -4.79 4.13
CA ALA A 30 2.98 -3.73 4.51
C ALA A 30 2.96 -3.57 6.03
N PRO A 31 4.12 -3.25 6.65
CA PRO A 31 4.17 -3.02 8.09
C PRO A 31 3.65 -1.61 8.44
N VAL A 32 2.51 -1.24 7.89
CA VAL A 32 1.91 0.08 7.97
C VAL A 32 0.43 -0.06 8.29
N LEU A 33 -0.04 0.62 9.30
CA LEU A 33 -1.45 0.71 9.68
C LEU A 33 -1.88 2.18 9.76
N PRO A 34 -2.94 2.61 9.08
CA PRO A 34 -3.82 1.78 8.23
C PRO A 34 -3.18 1.35 6.90
N GLY A 35 -3.62 0.20 6.39
CA GLY A 35 -3.24 -0.24 5.06
C GLY A 35 -2.41 -1.52 4.98
N ALA A 36 -2.36 -2.33 6.05
CA ALA A 36 -1.50 -3.51 6.12
C ALA A 36 -1.68 -4.52 4.97
N MET A 37 -2.85 -4.56 4.33
CA MET A 37 -3.14 -5.49 3.24
C MET A 37 -2.86 -4.90 1.84
N PHE A 38 -2.11 -3.83 1.76
CA PHE A 38 -1.72 -3.21 0.49
C PHE A 38 -0.88 -4.17 -0.36
N LEU A 39 -1.18 -4.21 -1.66
CA LEU A 39 -0.43 -5.02 -2.63
C LEU A 39 0.20 -4.10 -3.68
N LEU A 40 1.46 -4.36 -4.00
CA LEU A 40 2.16 -3.70 -5.09
C LEU A 40 2.71 -4.75 -6.05
N ALA A 41 2.45 -4.56 -7.32
CA ALA A 41 2.98 -5.40 -8.40
C ALA A 41 3.35 -4.52 -9.59
N TYR A 42 4.16 -5.06 -10.49
CA TYR A 42 4.50 -4.40 -11.76
C TYR A 42 4.29 -5.37 -12.91
N PHE A 43 3.72 -4.87 -13.99
CA PHE A 43 3.77 -5.56 -15.27
C PHE A 43 5.19 -5.52 -15.84
N GLU A 44 5.46 -6.37 -16.84
CA GLU A 44 6.78 -6.46 -17.44
C GLU A 44 7.26 -5.12 -18.03
N ASP A 45 6.33 -4.30 -18.53
CA ASP A 45 6.63 -2.98 -19.09
C ASP A 45 6.87 -1.90 -18.00
N GLY A 46 6.79 -2.27 -16.73
CA GLY A 46 6.98 -1.35 -15.61
C GLY A 46 5.72 -0.67 -15.09
N THR A 47 4.56 -0.95 -15.67
CA THR A 47 3.30 -0.37 -15.21
C THR A 47 2.95 -0.91 -13.82
N PRO A 48 2.76 -0.03 -12.82
CA PRO A 48 2.41 -0.48 -11.47
C PRO A 48 0.96 -0.92 -11.38
N VAL A 49 0.73 -1.96 -10.57
CA VAL A 49 -0.59 -2.44 -10.20
C VAL A 49 -0.67 -2.41 -8.69
N MET A 50 -1.65 -1.71 -8.15
CA MET A 50 -1.82 -1.56 -6.71
C MET A 50 -3.18 -2.09 -6.28
N GLY A 51 -3.16 -3.00 -5.29
CA GLY A 51 -4.36 -3.47 -4.62
C GLY A 51 -4.57 -2.69 -3.33
N LEU A 52 -5.68 -1.97 -3.23
CA LEU A 52 -5.93 -1.04 -2.13
C LEU A 52 -6.67 -1.73 -0.99
N PRO A 53 -6.18 -1.57 0.27
CA PRO A 53 -6.91 -2.06 1.43
C PRO A 53 -8.27 -1.38 1.56
N GLY A 54 -9.26 -2.08 2.12
CA GLY A 54 -10.60 -1.52 2.31
C GLY A 54 -10.63 -0.23 3.13
N CYS A 55 -9.67 -0.04 4.04
CA CYS A 55 -9.61 1.16 4.88
C CYS A 55 -9.38 2.46 4.10
N VAL A 56 -8.97 2.40 2.82
CA VAL A 56 -8.83 3.61 1.99
C VAL A 56 -10.16 4.34 1.82
N MET A 57 -11.28 3.66 2.05
CA MET A 57 -12.61 4.23 1.94
C MET A 57 -12.95 5.20 3.08
N TYR A 58 -12.27 5.10 4.23
CA TYR A 58 -12.62 5.90 5.41
C TYR A 58 -11.43 6.43 6.21
N ALA A 59 -10.25 5.85 6.08
CA ALA A 59 -9.07 6.33 6.79
C ALA A 59 -8.55 7.63 6.17
N LYS A 60 -8.09 8.56 6.99
CA LYS A 60 -7.57 9.86 6.54
C LYS A 60 -6.25 9.71 5.78
N ALA A 61 -5.42 8.76 6.18
CA ALA A 61 -4.18 8.41 5.50
C ALA A 61 -3.90 6.93 5.65
N THR A 62 -3.40 6.31 4.60
CA THR A 62 -3.02 4.89 4.58
C THR A 62 -1.66 4.75 3.91
N VAL A 63 -1.14 3.51 3.85
CA VAL A 63 0.09 3.23 3.09
C VAL A 63 -0.03 3.70 1.64
N PHE A 64 -1.22 3.64 1.05
CA PHE A 64 -1.43 4.10 -0.33
C PHE A 64 -1.08 5.58 -0.48
N ASP A 65 -1.45 6.41 0.50
CA ASP A 65 -1.13 7.85 0.48
C ASP A 65 0.39 8.11 0.55
N LEU A 66 1.14 7.19 1.15
CA LEU A 66 2.60 7.27 1.21
C LEU A 66 3.25 6.88 -0.12
N ILE A 67 2.64 5.94 -0.83
CA ILE A 67 3.21 5.35 -2.05
C ILE A 67 2.82 6.11 -3.30
N LEU A 68 1.58 6.57 -3.39
CA LEU A 68 1.05 7.21 -4.60
C LEU A 68 1.90 8.39 -5.09
N PRO A 69 2.34 9.34 -4.23
CA PRO A 69 3.18 10.45 -4.72
C PRO A 69 4.49 9.98 -5.35
N ARG A 70 5.11 8.94 -4.82
CA ARG A 70 6.34 8.37 -5.36
C ARG A 70 6.09 7.72 -6.73
N MET A 71 4.98 6.98 -6.86
CA MET A 71 4.58 6.39 -8.14
C MET A 71 4.29 7.46 -9.19
N ALA A 72 3.57 8.51 -8.81
CA ALA A 72 3.26 9.62 -9.71
C ALA A 72 4.52 10.36 -10.16
N ALA A 73 5.56 10.38 -9.33
CA ALA A 73 6.85 10.98 -9.65
C ALA A 73 7.75 10.04 -10.48
N GLY A 74 7.29 8.84 -10.82
CA GLY A 74 8.07 7.88 -11.60
C GLY A 74 9.12 7.11 -10.80
N ILE A 75 9.07 7.16 -9.48
CA ILE A 75 10.01 6.42 -8.63
C ILE A 75 9.56 4.95 -8.55
N LYS A 76 10.47 4.04 -8.90
CA LYS A 76 10.21 2.61 -8.73
C LYS A 76 10.32 2.22 -7.27
N ILE A 77 9.24 1.71 -6.71
CA ILE A 77 9.20 1.26 -5.32
C ILE A 77 9.45 -0.25 -5.28
N GLU A 78 10.38 -0.65 -4.41
CA GLU A 78 10.75 -2.04 -4.20
C GLU A 78 10.25 -2.52 -2.83
N ARG A 79 10.34 -3.82 -2.59
CA ARG A 79 9.89 -4.41 -1.32
C ARG A 79 10.60 -3.78 -0.12
N ARG A 80 11.91 -3.50 -0.21
CA ARG A 80 12.67 -2.87 0.89
C ARG A 80 12.14 -1.49 1.25
N ASP A 81 11.64 -0.74 0.27
CA ASP A 81 11.08 0.60 0.51
C ASP A 81 9.82 0.52 1.37
N ILE A 82 8.99 -0.50 1.11
CA ILE A 82 7.78 -0.75 1.90
C ILE A 82 8.14 -1.21 3.31
N ILE A 83 9.11 -2.09 3.45
CA ILE A 83 9.55 -2.59 4.76
C ILE A 83 10.08 -1.46 5.64
N ARG A 84 10.83 -0.52 5.07
CA ARG A 84 11.38 0.62 5.81
C ARG A 84 10.31 1.54 6.39
N MET A 85 9.14 1.60 5.79
CA MET A 85 8.01 2.39 6.31
C MET A 85 7.52 1.89 7.67
N GLY A 86 7.89 0.67 8.05
CA GLY A 86 7.54 0.09 9.33
C GLY A 86 8.08 0.86 10.54
N HIS A 87 9.10 1.68 10.38
CA HIS A 87 9.61 2.53 11.46
C HIS A 87 8.52 3.49 11.97
N GLY A 88 7.82 4.16 11.09
CA GLY A 88 6.64 5.00 11.42
C GLY A 88 5.34 4.35 10.98
N GLY A 89 5.26 3.01 11.06
CA GLY A 89 4.21 2.23 10.43
C GLY A 89 2.84 2.32 11.08
N LEU A 90 2.74 2.83 12.29
CA LEU A 90 1.46 2.95 12.99
C LEU A 90 1.00 4.40 13.01
N CYS A 91 -0.18 4.64 12.43
CA CYS A 91 -0.85 5.93 12.58
C CYS A 91 -1.29 6.09 14.03
N LEU A 92 -0.94 7.21 14.66
CA LEU A 92 -1.22 7.45 16.07
C LEU A 92 -2.69 7.80 16.36
N GLY A 93 -3.51 7.95 15.31
CA GLY A 93 -4.93 8.23 15.50
C GLY A 93 -5.20 9.58 16.17
N CYS A 94 -4.44 10.60 15.81
CA CYS A 94 -4.55 11.93 16.41
C CYS A 94 -5.97 12.48 16.29
N LYS A 95 -6.42 13.19 17.32
CA LYS A 95 -7.74 13.83 17.32
C LYS A 95 -7.92 14.74 16.13
N GLU A 96 -6.88 15.50 15.80
CA GLU A 96 -6.80 16.31 14.59
C GLU A 96 -5.67 15.77 13.71
N CYS A 97 -5.97 15.40 12.47
CA CYS A 97 -4.99 14.81 11.57
C CYS A 97 -4.02 15.86 11.04
N HIS A 98 -2.73 15.65 11.23
CA HIS A 98 -1.67 16.53 10.76
C HIS A 98 -0.92 15.98 9.54
N TYR A 99 -1.36 14.83 8.99
CA TYR A 99 -0.72 14.25 7.82
C TYR A 99 -0.58 15.30 6.70
N PRO A 100 0.58 15.42 6.04
CA PRO A 100 1.78 14.55 6.14
C PRO A 100 2.84 15.01 7.18
N VAL A 101 2.56 16.01 8.00
CA VAL A 101 3.50 16.51 9.02
C VAL A 101 3.31 15.69 10.31
N CYS A 102 3.76 14.45 10.28
CA CYS A 102 3.64 13.50 11.38
C CYS A 102 4.61 12.33 11.16
N PRO A 103 4.81 11.46 12.17
CA PRO A 103 5.72 10.32 12.03
C PRO A 103 5.24 9.22 11.07
N PHE A 104 3.96 9.21 10.69
CA PHE A 104 3.37 8.13 9.91
C PHE A 104 4.12 7.88 8.60
N GLY A 105 4.58 6.63 8.43
CA GLY A 105 5.28 6.19 7.25
C GLY A 105 6.71 6.70 7.11
N LYS A 106 7.24 7.38 8.10
CA LYS A 106 8.63 7.86 8.05
C LYS A 106 9.59 6.69 8.24
N GLU A 107 10.64 6.70 7.45
CA GLU A 107 11.69 5.69 7.50
C GLU A 107 12.71 5.97 8.60
N ALA A 108 13.38 4.90 9.00
CA ALA A 108 14.48 5.03 9.97
C ALA A 108 15.67 5.76 9.36
#